data_c70b51778f4816681dd2e533b705d9d0
#
_entry.id   c70b51778f4816681dd2e533b705d9d0
#
_cell.length_a   1.000
_cell.length_b   1.000
_cell.length_c   1.000
_cell.angle_alpha   90.00
_cell.angle_beta   90.00
_cell.angle_gamma   90.00
#
_symmetry.space_group_name_H-M   'P 1'
#
loop_
_entity.id
_entity.type
_entity.pdbx_description
1 polymer ?
#
loop_
_entity_poly.entity_id
_entity_poly.type
_entity_poly.pdbx_seq_one_letter_code
_entity_poly.pdbx_strand_id
1 'polypeptide(L)'
;TGAALLAVLPNAPALMYPGKNMPGLKGKRDALLRELYEQGYFEQGDLEMAMAEPLPEQVYSPECIAPHLLARAYGQRRGKISQTFIDSRLQEQVNGIVRRHIDVLKHNHIYNAAVLVAHIPTGQVRAYVGNGPKVRDDGGNQVDIITSNRSSGSILKPALYALMQQSGYILPGTIVSDVPSRFGA
;
A
#
# COMPACT_ATOMS: atom_id res chain seq x y z
N THR A 1 -20.06 -23.12 -7.41
CA THR A 1 -20.88 -21.89 -7.46
C THR A 1 -20.06 -20.66 -7.77
N GLY A 2 -18.94 -20.43 -7.12
CA GLY A 2 -18.06 -19.27 -7.37
C GLY A 2 -17.58 -19.19 -8.82
N ALA A 3 -17.18 -20.32 -9.43
CA ALA A 3 -16.78 -20.38 -10.84
C ALA A 3 -17.91 -19.97 -11.79
N ALA A 4 -19.15 -20.47 -11.54
CA ALA A 4 -20.31 -20.11 -12.35
C ALA A 4 -20.66 -18.60 -12.20
N LEU A 5 -20.50 -18.03 -11.02
CA LEU A 5 -20.66 -16.59 -10.80
C LEU A 5 -19.61 -15.80 -11.60
N LEU A 6 -18.34 -16.18 -11.53
CA LEU A 6 -17.27 -15.55 -12.29
C LEU A 6 -17.46 -15.66 -13.82
N ALA A 7 -18.06 -16.75 -14.29
CA ALA A 7 -18.33 -16.96 -15.72
C ALA A 7 -19.43 -16.03 -16.26
N VAL A 8 -20.43 -15.66 -15.44
CA VAL A 8 -21.55 -14.78 -15.86
C VAL A 8 -21.26 -13.29 -15.68
N LEU A 9 -20.31 -12.90 -14.82
CA LEU A 9 -19.98 -11.49 -14.56
C LEU A 9 -19.49 -10.72 -15.80
N PRO A 10 -18.65 -11.27 -16.69
CA PRO A 10 -18.16 -10.53 -17.87
C PRO A 10 -19.25 -10.11 -18.86
N ASN A 11 -20.40 -10.79 -18.87
CA ASN A 11 -21.47 -10.53 -19.83
C ASN A 11 -22.21 -9.20 -19.62
N ALA A 12 -22.14 -8.60 -18.43
CA ALA A 12 -22.76 -7.32 -18.15
C ALA A 12 -22.15 -6.66 -16.90
N PRO A 13 -20.85 -6.37 -16.84
CA PRO A 13 -20.13 -5.98 -15.62
C PRO A 13 -20.62 -4.64 -15.04
N ALA A 14 -21.15 -3.75 -15.87
CA ALA A 14 -21.70 -2.46 -15.41
C ALA A 14 -23.13 -2.54 -14.85
N LEU A 15 -23.87 -3.61 -15.18
CA LEU A 15 -25.30 -3.76 -14.85
C LEU A 15 -25.52 -4.73 -13.68
N MET A 16 -24.63 -5.70 -13.51
CA MET A 16 -24.78 -6.77 -12.52
C MET A 16 -23.42 -7.12 -11.92
N TYR A 17 -23.30 -6.99 -10.62
CA TYR A 17 -22.15 -7.45 -9.82
C TYR A 17 -22.60 -7.63 -8.36
N PRO A 18 -21.81 -8.31 -7.49
CA PRO A 18 -22.14 -8.42 -6.06
C PRO A 18 -22.43 -7.04 -5.46
N GLY A 19 -23.63 -6.87 -4.90
CA GLY A 19 -24.12 -5.58 -4.39
C GLY A 19 -24.99 -4.77 -5.38
N LYS A 20 -25.06 -5.16 -6.67
CA LYS A 20 -25.92 -4.49 -7.65
C LYS A 20 -26.70 -5.48 -8.50
N ASN A 21 -28.03 -5.34 -8.52
CA ASN A 21 -28.95 -6.22 -9.24
C ASN A 21 -28.75 -7.71 -8.89
N MET A 22 -28.77 -8.03 -7.60
CA MET A 22 -28.59 -9.38 -7.08
C MET A 22 -29.58 -10.41 -7.65
N PRO A 23 -30.89 -10.08 -7.84
CA PRO A 23 -31.83 -11.03 -8.47
C PRO A 23 -31.44 -11.40 -9.89
N GLY A 24 -31.00 -10.42 -10.70
CA GLY A 24 -30.54 -10.67 -12.06
C GLY A 24 -29.25 -11.51 -12.11
N LEU A 25 -28.33 -11.23 -11.19
CA LEU A 25 -27.10 -12.00 -11.06
C LEU A 25 -27.35 -13.44 -10.65
N LYS A 26 -28.25 -13.65 -9.67
CA LYS A 26 -28.70 -14.99 -9.24
C LYS A 26 -29.34 -15.75 -10.38
N GLY A 27 -30.25 -15.12 -11.11
CA GLY A 27 -30.94 -15.74 -12.24
C GLY A 27 -29.98 -16.22 -13.32
N LYS A 28 -28.96 -15.45 -13.66
CA LYS A 28 -27.94 -15.87 -14.66
C LYS A 28 -27.06 -16.99 -14.15
N ARG A 29 -26.63 -16.94 -12.88
CA ARG A 29 -25.87 -18.03 -12.27
C ARG A 29 -26.68 -19.33 -12.30
N ASP A 30 -27.93 -19.26 -11.87
CA ASP A 30 -28.81 -20.43 -11.75
C ASP A 30 -29.15 -21.01 -13.13
N ALA A 31 -29.29 -20.16 -14.15
CA ALA A 31 -29.48 -20.60 -15.54
C ALA A 31 -28.25 -21.37 -16.06
N LEU A 32 -27.03 -20.85 -15.85
CA LEU A 32 -25.80 -21.54 -16.23
C LEU A 32 -25.64 -22.85 -15.46
N LEU A 33 -25.97 -22.90 -14.17
CA LEU A 33 -25.89 -24.15 -13.40
C LEU A 33 -26.85 -25.21 -13.93
N ARG A 34 -28.08 -24.85 -14.33
CA ARG A 34 -29.03 -25.79 -14.95
C ARG A 34 -28.53 -26.31 -16.29
N GLU A 35 -27.99 -25.41 -17.13
CA GLU A 35 -27.43 -25.80 -18.42
C GLU A 35 -26.28 -26.82 -18.26
N LEU A 36 -25.37 -26.59 -17.31
CA LEU A 36 -24.29 -27.50 -17.02
C LEU A 36 -24.78 -28.84 -16.47
N TYR A 37 -25.85 -28.85 -15.67
CA TYR A 37 -26.49 -30.09 -15.21
C TYR A 37 -27.11 -30.87 -16.37
N GLU A 38 -27.83 -30.21 -17.28
CA GLU A 38 -28.43 -30.82 -18.46
C GLU A 38 -27.36 -31.45 -19.39
N GLN A 39 -26.18 -30.85 -19.41
CA GLN A 39 -25.01 -31.37 -20.14
C GLN A 39 -24.27 -32.50 -19.40
N GLY A 40 -24.70 -32.87 -18.20
CA GLY A 40 -24.14 -33.99 -17.42
C GLY A 40 -22.83 -33.71 -16.69
N TYR A 41 -22.50 -32.44 -16.41
CA TYR A 41 -21.26 -32.12 -15.70
C TYR A 41 -21.30 -32.38 -14.20
N PHE A 42 -22.50 -32.52 -13.58
CA PHE A 42 -22.68 -32.83 -12.16
C PHE A 42 -24.07 -33.41 -11.89
N GLU A 43 -24.29 -33.95 -10.69
CA GLU A 43 -25.52 -34.61 -10.30
C GLU A 43 -26.58 -33.63 -9.74
N GLN A 44 -27.83 -34.09 -9.60
CA GLN A 44 -28.95 -33.27 -9.13
C GLN A 44 -28.69 -32.69 -7.73
N GLY A 45 -28.10 -33.46 -6.82
CA GLY A 45 -27.77 -32.99 -5.47
C GLY A 45 -26.78 -31.84 -5.46
N ASP A 46 -25.79 -31.88 -6.36
CA ASP A 46 -24.82 -30.80 -6.54
C ASP A 46 -25.49 -29.53 -7.06
N LEU A 47 -26.44 -29.67 -7.99
CA LEU A 47 -27.21 -28.54 -8.51
C LEU A 47 -28.02 -27.85 -7.40
N GLU A 48 -28.71 -28.63 -6.59
CA GLU A 48 -29.52 -28.10 -5.49
C GLU A 48 -28.67 -27.37 -4.45
N MET A 49 -27.54 -27.94 -4.05
CA MET A 49 -26.59 -27.31 -3.15
C MET A 49 -26.01 -26.03 -3.76
N ALA A 50 -25.61 -26.07 -5.04
CA ALA A 50 -25.05 -24.92 -5.73
C ALA A 50 -26.05 -23.76 -5.89
N MET A 51 -27.33 -24.05 -6.12
CA MET A 51 -28.38 -23.05 -6.21
C MET A 51 -28.78 -22.48 -4.86
N ALA A 52 -28.68 -23.28 -3.78
CA ALA A 52 -28.96 -22.85 -2.41
C ALA A 52 -27.86 -21.92 -1.84
N GLU A 53 -26.64 -22.00 -2.37
CA GLU A 53 -25.53 -21.17 -1.90
C GLU A 53 -25.79 -19.68 -2.13
N PRO A 54 -25.70 -18.85 -1.06
CA PRO A 54 -25.93 -17.42 -1.19
C PRO A 54 -24.87 -16.75 -2.08
N LEU A 55 -25.30 -15.70 -2.79
CA LEU A 55 -24.35 -14.85 -3.51
C LEU A 55 -23.63 -13.91 -2.54
N PRO A 56 -22.37 -13.55 -2.83
CA PRO A 56 -21.69 -12.52 -2.05
C PRO A 56 -22.42 -11.18 -2.19
N GLU A 57 -22.72 -10.53 -1.06
CA GLU A 57 -23.50 -9.29 -1.01
C GLU A 57 -22.72 -8.08 -1.55
N GLN A 58 -21.40 -8.16 -1.51
CA GLN A 58 -20.52 -7.09 -1.97
C GLN A 58 -19.22 -7.65 -2.58
N VAL A 59 -18.56 -6.84 -3.38
CA VAL A 59 -17.20 -7.14 -3.86
C VAL A 59 -16.25 -6.97 -2.69
N TYR A 60 -15.52 -8.05 -2.36
CA TYR A 60 -14.45 -7.96 -1.40
C TYR A 60 -13.25 -7.24 -2.03
N SER A 61 -12.93 -6.06 -1.52
CA SER A 61 -11.69 -5.37 -1.85
C SER A 61 -10.65 -5.74 -0.80
N PRO A 62 -9.54 -6.37 -1.18
CA PRO A 62 -8.47 -6.67 -0.22
C PRO A 62 -8.01 -5.37 0.45
N GLU A 63 -7.83 -5.40 1.76
CA GLU A 63 -7.31 -4.26 2.49
C GLU A 63 -5.87 -3.97 2.08
N CYS A 64 -5.62 -2.75 1.61
CA CYS A 64 -4.29 -2.32 1.20
C CYS A 64 -3.67 -1.45 2.29
N ILE A 65 -2.93 -2.09 3.22
CA ILE A 65 -2.29 -1.41 4.35
C ILE A 65 -1.01 -0.66 3.97
N ALA A 66 -0.42 -0.93 2.80
CA ALA A 66 0.82 -0.30 2.32
C ALA A 66 0.72 0.05 0.81
N PRO A 67 -0.14 1.02 0.41
CA PRO A 67 -0.46 1.29 -1.00
C PRO A 67 0.75 1.73 -1.83
N HIS A 68 1.65 2.53 -1.28
CA HIS A 68 2.86 2.98 -1.99
C HIS A 68 3.84 1.83 -2.25
N LEU A 69 4.01 0.92 -1.27
CA LEU A 69 4.82 -0.28 -1.46
C LEU A 69 4.20 -1.21 -2.52
N LEU A 70 2.87 -1.36 -2.50
CA LEU A 70 2.15 -2.13 -3.52
C LEU A 70 2.35 -1.53 -4.91
N ALA A 71 2.18 -0.22 -5.06
CA ALA A 71 2.39 0.49 -6.33
C ALA A 71 3.83 0.31 -6.85
N ARG A 72 4.82 0.42 -5.97
CA ARG A 72 6.22 0.19 -6.28
C ARG A 72 6.50 -1.25 -6.72
N ALA A 73 6.01 -2.23 -5.96
CA ALA A 73 6.16 -3.65 -6.28
C ALA A 73 5.49 -4.00 -7.62
N TYR A 74 4.31 -3.44 -7.88
CA TYR A 74 3.59 -3.60 -9.15
C TYR A 74 4.38 -3.01 -10.32
N GLY A 75 4.98 -1.84 -10.17
CA GLY A 75 5.82 -1.23 -11.20
C GLY A 75 7.06 -2.07 -11.53
N GLN A 76 7.65 -2.74 -10.53
CA GLN A 76 8.86 -3.56 -10.70
C GLN A 76 8.56 -5.00 -11.19
N ARG A 77 7.42 -5.57 -10.78
CA ARG A 77 7.07 -6.99 -10.99
C ARG A 77 5.61 -7.17 -11.37
N ARG A 78 5.17 -6.49 -12.42
CA ARG A 78 3.78 -6.54 -12.88
C ARG A 78 3.29 -7.98 -13.06
N GLY A 79 2.14 -8.31 -12.48
CA GLY A 79 1.51 -9.63 -12.60
C GLY A 79 2.19 -10.76 -11.81
N LYS A 80 3.14 -10.45 -10.91
CA LYS A 80 3.82 -11.45 -10.07
C LYS A 80 3.50 -11.22 -8.60
N ILE A 81 3.54 -12.30 -7.83
CA ILE A 81 3.47 -12.24 -6.36
C ILE A 81 4.80 -11.70 -5.83
N SER A 82 4.75 -10.67 -5.00
CA SER A 82 5.90 -10.11 -4.30
C SER A 82 5.80 -10.42 -2.82
N GLN A 83 6.69 -11.27 -2.32
CA GLN A 83 6.82 -11.52 -0.89
C GLN A 83 7.58 -10.36 -0.24
N THR A 84 7.11 -9.92 0.93
CA THR A 84 7.70 -8.84 1.70
C THR A 84 7.91 -9.26 3.16
N PHE A 85 8.70 -8.49 3.90
CA PHE A 85 8.90 -8.67 5.33
C PHE A 85 8.04 -7.71 6.16
N ILE A 86 7.01 -7.10 5.54
CA ILE A 86 6.08 -6.21 6.25
C ILE A 86 5.34 -7.01 7.33
N ASP A 87 5.39 -6.51 8.55
CA ASP A 87 4.57 -6.95 9.65
C ASP A 87 3.26 -6.16 9.62
N SER A 88 2.14 -6.85 9.38
CA SER A 88 0.84 -6.20 9.21
C SER A 88 0.42 -5.39 10.44
N ARG A 89 0.63 -5.94 11.63
CA ARG A 89 0.29 -5.27 12.88
C ARG A 89 1.13 -4.01 13.10
N LEU A 90 2.44 -4.10 12.85
CA LEU A 90 3.33 -2.94 12.94
C LEU A 90 2.97 -1.89 11.87
N GLN A 91 2.67 -2.34 10.65
CA GLN A 91 2.25 -1.45 9.56
C GLN A 91 1.00 -0.64 9.94
N GLU A 92 -0.02 -1.30 10.49
CA GLU A 92 -1.25 -0.63 10.94
C GLU A 92 -0.98 0.36 12.07
N GLN A 93 -0.14 0.01 13.04
CA GLN A 93 0.27 0.91 14.12
C GLN A 93 0.96 2.16 13.57
N VAL A 94 1.91 1.97 12.64
CA VAL A 94 2.64 3.08 12.01
C VAL A 94 1.70 3.94 11.15
N ASN A 95 0.79 3.35 10.39
CA ASN A 95 -0.26 4.07 9.67
C ASN A 95 -1.09 4.95 10.60
N GLY A 96 -1.48 4.42 11.77
CA GLY A 96 -2.23 5.16 12.79
C GLY A 96 -1.42 6.33 13.39
N ILE A 97 -0.13 6.12 13.63
CA ILE A 97 0.77 7.18 14.11
C ILE A 97 0.90 8.30 13.08
N VAL A 98 1.20 7.96 11.83
CA VAL A 98 1.33 8.95 10.74
C VAL A 98 0.05 9.76 10.56
N ARG A 99 -1.11 9.09 10.59
CA ARG A 99 -2.42 9.77 10.51
C ARG A 99 -2.58 10.82 11.59
N ARG A 100 -2.35 10.46 12.86
CA ARG A 100 -2.47 11.39 14.00
C ARG A 100 -1.49 12.56 13.89
N HIS A 101 -0.25 12.31 13.46
CA HIS A 101 0.73 13.38 13.30
C HIS A 101 0.35 14.35 12.17
N ILE A 102 -0.11 13.85 11.03
CA ILE A 102 -0.58 14.71 9.93
C ILE A 102 -1.79 15.55 10.37
N ASP A 103 -2.70 14.98 11.16
CA ASP A 103 -3.85 15.72 11.69
C ASP A 103 -3.44 16.92 12.56
N VAL A 104 -2.31 16.85 13.25
CA VAL A 104 -1.73 17.99 13.97
C VAL A 104 -0.96 18.91 13.03
N LEU A 105 -0.09 18.36 12.19
CA LEU A 105 0.83 19.11 11.33
C LEU A 105 0.13 19.89 10.20
N LYS A 106 -1.07 19.46 9.77
CA LYS A 106 -1.86 20.18 8.74
C LYS A 106 -2.19 21.62 9.11
N HIS A 107 -2.25 21.94 10.40
CA HIS A 107 -2.44 23.32 10.87
C HIS A 107 -1.23 24.21 10.55
N ASN A 108 -0.06 23.61 10.33
CA ASN A 108 1.16 24.27 9.90
C ASN A 108 1.42 24.07 8.37
N HIS A 109 0.38 23.72 7.61
CA HIS A 109 0.45 23.46 6.16
C HIS A 109 1.38 22.30 5.78
N ILE A 110 1.62 21.33 6.69
CA ILE A 110 2.38 20.11 6.43
C ILE A 110 1.39 18.96 6.24
N TYR A 111 1.30 18.46 5.01
CA TYR A 111 0.29 17.47 4.59
C TYR A 111 0.88 16.10 4.26
N ASN A 112 2.19 15.99 4.19
CA ASN A 112 2.88 14.79 3.76
C ASN A 112 3.87 14.34 4.84
N ALA A 113 3.87 13.04 5.13
CA ALA A 113 4.83 12.40 6.01
C ALA A 113 5.07 10.96 5.57
N ALA A 114 6.31 10.49 5.68
CA ALA A 114 6.66 9.11 5.39
C ALA A 114 7.40 8.49 6.56
N VAL A 115 7.23 7.17 6.71
CA VAL A 115 7.93 6.39 7.73
C VAL A 115 8.40 5.07 7.14
N LEU A 116 9.67 4.75 7.35
CA LEU A 116 10.27 3.47 7.05
C LEU A 116 10.78 2.85 8.36
N VAL A 117 10.32 1.65 8.68
CA VAL A 117 10.82 0.87 9.82
C VAL A 117 11.59 -0.32 9.30
N ALA A 118 12.87 -0.41 9.67
CA ALA A 118 13.74 -1.51 9.29
C ALA A 118 14.31 -2.23 10.52
N HIS A 119 14.44 -3.54 10.41
CA HIS A 119 15.13 -4.35 11.41
C HIS A 119 16.64 -4.27 11.18
N ILE A 120 17.37 -3.61 12.09
CA ILE A 120 18.79 -3.28 11.93
C ILE A 120 19.67 -4.50 11.60
N PRO A 121 19.60 -5.64 12.34
CA PRO A 121 20.48 -6.77 12.06
C PRO A 121 20.31 -7.42 10.69
N THR A 122 19.11 -7.35 10.09
CA THR A 122 18.81 -8.03 8.82
C THR A 122 18.57 -7.08 7.67
N GLY A 123 18.41 -5.78 7.92
CA GLY A 123 18.02 -4.79 6.92
C GLY A 123 16.59 -4.94 6.39
N GLN A 124 15.79 -5.87 6.95
CA GLN A 124 14.43 -6.13 6.49
C GLN A 124 13.49 -4.96 6.82
N VAL A 125 12.75 -4.47 5.84
CA VAL A 125 11.72 -3.45 6.04
C VAL A 125 10.48 -4.10 6.67
N ARG A 126 10.10 -3.63 7.84
CA ARG A 126 8.98 -4.14 8.65
C ARG A 126 7.72 -3.28 8.53
N ALA A 127 7.87 -1.98 8.28
CA ALA A 127 6.75 -1.11 7.93
C ALA A 127 7.17 -0.08 6.88
N TYR A 128 6.25 0.26 5.99
CA TYR A 128 6.47 1.15 4.86
C TYR A 128 5.27 2.07 4.67
N VAL A 129 5.38 3.31 5.10
CA VAL A 129 4.39 4.36 4.85
C VAL A 129 5.00 5.37 3.91
N GLY A 130 4.76 5.24 2.61
CA GLY A 130 5.35 6.10 1.57
C GLY A 130 4.85 7.53 1.61
N ASN A 131 3.62 7.73 2.08
CA ASN A 131 3.03 9.03 2.38
C ASN A 131 1.84 8.87 3.32
N GLY A 132 1.39 9.97 3.92
CA GLY A 132 0.23 10.00 4.77
C GLY A 132 -1.11 9.92 4.02
N PRO A 133 -2.23 9.87 4.74
CA PRO A 133 -3.56 9.86 4.15
C PRO A 133 -3.83 11.15 3.37
N LYS A 134 -4.76 11.07 2.41
CA LYS A 134 -5.21 12.23 1.66
C LYS A 134 -5.87 13.25 2.59
N VAL A 135 -5.32 14.44 2.68
CA VAL A 135 -5.86 15.57 3.45
C VAL A 135 -6.45 16.64 2.54
N ARG A 136 -5.88 16.80 1.33
CA ARG A 136 -6.29 17.75 0.29
C ARG A 136 -6.30 17.07 -1.07
N ASP A 137 -7.07 17.60 -2.01
CA ASP A 137 -7.15 17.05 -3.38
C ASP A 137 -5.84 17.19 -4.15
N ASP A 138 -5.09 18.25 -3.89
CA ASP A 138 -3.78 18.56 -4.48
C ASP A 138 -2.60 18.18 -3.57
N GLY A 139 -2.83 17.44 -2.50
CA GLY A 139 -1.86 17.19 -1.42
C GLY A 139 -0.71 16.24 -1.79
N GLY A 140 -0.68 15.67 -2.98
CA GLY A 140 0.41 14.81 -3.44
C GLY A 140 0.56 13.50 -2.68
N ASN A 141 -0.47 13.05 -1.94
CA ASN A 141 -0.43 11.85 -1.12
C ASN A 141 -0.19 10.54 -1.91
N GLN A 142 -0.33 10.58 -3.24
CA GLN A 142 -0.01 9.48 -4.15
C GLN A 142 1.50 9.29 -4.34
N VAL A 143 2.30 10.31 -4.02
CA VAL A 143 3.75 10.28 -4.20
C VAL A 143 4.41 9.50 -3.07
N ASP A 144 5.21 8.49 -3.44
CA ASP A 144 6.07 7.78 -2.49
C ASP A 144 7.28 8.65 -2.14
N ILE A 145 7.19 9.35 -1.02
CA ILE A 145 8.25 10.29 -0.60
C ILE A 145 9.44 9.61 0.10
N ILE A 146 9.37 8.30 0.39
CA ILE A 146 10.54 7.54 0.87
C ILE A 146 11.63 7.49 -0.21
N THR A 147 11.22 7.34 -1.47
CA THR A 147 12.14 7.21 -2.60
C THR A 147 12.33 8.49 -3.39
N SER A 148 11.66 9.57 -3.01
CA SER A 148 11.80 10.86 -3.67
C SER A 148 13.16 11.50 -3.38
N ASN A 149 13.78 12.08 -4.42
CA ASN A 149 15.03 12.83 -4.28
C ASN A 149 14.80 14.04 -3.36
N ARG A 150 15.66 14.15 -2.33
CA ARG A 150 15.60 15.24 -1.35
C ARG A 150 16.98 15.76 -1.07
N SER A 151 17.07 17.04 -0.66
CA SER A 151 18.29 17.58 -0.08
C SER A 151 18.65 16.80 1.18
N SER A 152 19.91 16.42 1.31
CA SER A 152 20.44 15.74 2.50
C SER A 152 20.35 16.62 3.75
N GLY A 153 20.34 17.95 3.56
CA GLY A 153 20.36 18.91 4.66
C GLY A 153 21.52 18.64 5.61
N SER A 154 21.25 18.67 6.90
CA SER A 154 22.26 18.47 7.95
C SER A 154 22.53 17.00 8.30
N ILE A 155 21.90 16.03 7.62
CA ILE A 155 22.08 14.60 7.92
C ILE A 155 23.52 14.12 7.67
N LEU A 156 24.29 14.80 6.82
CA LEU A 156 25.67 14.49 6.54
C LEU A 156 26.66 15.02 7.59
N LYS A 157 26.25 15.92 8.51
CA LYS A 157 27.14 16.48 9.54
C LYS A 157 27.83 15.43 10.42
N PRO A 158 27.15 14.39 10.95
CA PRO A 158 27.81 13.35 11.72
C PRO A 158 28.90 12.60 10.92
N ALA A 159 28.62 12.29 9.65
CA ALA A 159 29.59 11.63 8.79
C ALA A 159 30.79 12.53 8.49
N LEU A 160 30.55 13.81 8.19
CA LEU A 160 31.60 14.80 8.00
C LEU A 160 32.49 14.93 9.26
N TYR A 161 31.86 15.03 10.43
CA TYR A 161 32.58 15.10 11.70
C TYR A 161 33.47 13.89 11.93
N ALA A 162 32.97 12.68 11.71
CA ALA A 162 33.73 11.45 11.84
C ALA A 162 34.93 11.41 10.86
N LEU A 163 34.74 11.81 9.59
CA LEU A 163 35.78 11.87 8.59
C LEU A 163 36.85 12.90 8.94
N MET A 164 36.48 14.07 9.43
CA MET A 164 37.39 15.10 9.85
C MET A 164 38.27 14.65 11.03
N GLN A 165 37.70 13.90 11.99
CA GLN A 165 38.47 13.31 13.09
C GLN A 165 39.40 12.21 12.59
N GLN A 166 38.93 11.31 11.74
CA GLN A 166 39.75 10.24 11.16
C GLN A 166 40.94 10.78 10.36
N SER A 167 40.75 11.91 9.68
CA SER A 167 41.76 12.58 8.89
C SER A 167 42.66 13.50 9.74
N GLY A 168 42.43 13.63 11.03
CA GLY A 168 43.25 14.45 11.92
C GLY A 168 43.02 15.97 11.82
N TYR A 169 41.98 16.42 11.09
CA TYR A 169 41.64 17.85 10.97
C TYR A 169 41.06 18.42 12.24
N ILE A 170 40.34 17.65 13.02
CA ILE A 170 39.73 18.06 14.29
C ILE A 170 39.86 16.93 15.34
N LEU A 171 39.87 17.32 16.60
CA LEU A 171 39.75 16.44 17.74
C LEU A 171 38.32 16.57 18.34
N PRO A 172 37.85 15.62 19.18
CA PRO A 172 36.51 15.68 19.75
C PRO A 172 36.19 16.98 20.50
N GLY A 173 37.17 17.65 21.09
CA GLY A 173 37.01 18.92 21.81
C GLY A 173 37.39 20.17 21.00
N THR A 174 37.68 20.06 19.69
CA THR A 174 38.06 21.19 18.88
C THR A 174 36.90 22.18 18.73
N ILE A 175 37.15 23.45 19.10
CA ILE A 175 36.20 24.54 18.86
C ILE A 175 36.40 25.05 17.43
N VAL A 176 35.32 25.03 16.65
CA VAL A 176 35.29 25.54 15.28
C VAL A 176 34.57 26.87 15.24
N SER A 177 35.14 27.85 14.55
CA SER A 177 34.48 29.16 14.36
C SER A 177 33.23 29.01 13.48
N ASP A 178 32.10 29.47 13.97
CA ASP A 178 30.84 29.62 13.21
C ASP A 178 30.63 31.10 12.87
N VAL A 179 31.46 31.60 11.93
CA VAL A 179 31.37 32.97 11.45
C VAL A 179 30.83 33.00 10.02
N PRO A 180 30.09 34.05 9.62
CA PRO A 180 29.66 34.22 8.24
C PRO A 180 30.86 34.19 7.28
N SER A 181 30.90 33.16 6.41
CA SER A 181 31.95 33.00 5.40
C SER A 181 31.30 33.11 4.02
N ARG A 182 31.94 33.92 3.14
CA ARG A 182 31.56 33.97 1.73
C ARG A 182 32.51 33.07 0.96
N PHE A 183 32.01 32.05 0.32
CA PHE A 183 32.75 31.17 -0.56
C PHE A 183 32.49 31.60 -2.02
N GLY A 184 33.51 32.06 -2.67
CA GLY A 184 33.56 32.29 -4.10
C GLY A 184 32.86 33.54 -4.59
N ALA A 185 33.45 34.20 -5.54
CA ALA A 185 32.81 35.10 -6.49
C ALA A 185 32.46 34.29 -7.75
#